data_d30d7e577791d7289706f2b4210f5a32
#
_entry.id   d30d7e577791d7289706f2b4210f5a32
#
_cell.length_a   1.000
_cell.length_b   1.000
_cell.length_c   1.000
_cell.angle_alpha   90.00
_cell.angle_beta   90.00
_cell.angle_gamma   90.00
#
_symmetry.space_group_name_H-M   'P 1'
#
loop_
_entity.id
_entity.type
_entity.pdbx_description
1 polymer ?
#
loop_
_entity_poly.entity_id
_entity_poly.type
_entity_poly.pdbx_seq_one_letter_code
_entity_poly.pdbx_strand_id
1 'polypeptide(L)'
;MDFGLSDDHRLLRDTVREFARAEVALVAEGLDATKSFPYEIVSRLGELDLMGIPFPERYGGAGGDALAYALVVEELARVGERHPGYEAGTPYRKMGWNASDTRPLSFQDCHVPAENLVGPRGEGLRQFLRVLDIGRIGVAAMGVGLAQGALDQALEYASQRRAFGRPASRFQTIQAKLADMSAEIEATRLMVHKAAWLKETGADFTLTAAQAKLKSGRLAVRAADEAVQIHDGDGYIEGIRSAASTATPRSSPSARAPMRSSRW
;
A
#
# COMPACT_ATOMS: atom_id res chain seq x y z
N MET A 1 -18.06 7.76 -17.63
CA MET A 1 -16.75 7.49 -17.01
C MET A 1 -16.59 5.97 -17.10
N ASP A 2 -15.64 5.51 -17.85
CA ASP A 2 -15.31 4.09 -17.92
C ASP A 2 -14.22 3.82 -16.88
N PHE A 3 -14.49 2.94 -15.90
CA PHE A 3 -13.52 2.50 -14.90
C PHE A 3 -12.86 1.17 -15.26
N GLY A 4 -13.09 0.68 -16.49
CA GLY A 4 -12.44 -0.51 -17.00
C GLY A 4 -10.93 -0.30 -17.12
N LEU A 5 -10.16 -1.29 -16.70
CA LEU A 5 -8.72 -1.30 -16.94
C LEU A 5 -8.47 -1.55 -18.42
N SER A 6 -7.53 -0.81 -19.03
CA SER A 6 -7.01 -1.14 -20.37
C SER A 6 -6.30 -2.50 -20.35
N ASP A 7 -6.01 -3.06 -21.52
CA ASP A 7 -5.26 -4.32 -21.60
C ASP A 7 -3.85 -4.16 -21.05
N ASP A 8 -3.20 -3.01 -21.26
CA ASP A 8 -1.88 -2.69 -20.69
C ASP A 8 -1.93 -2.62 -19.15
N HIS A 9 -2.96 -1.98 -18.59
CA HIS A 9 -3.16 -1.94 -17.13
C HIS A 9 -3.41 -3.35 -16.54
N ARG A 10 -4.15 -4.21 -17.24
CA ARG A 10 -4.37 -5.60 -16.81
C ARG A 10 -3.08 -6.40 -16.85
N LEU A 11 -2.33 -6.27 -17.94
CA LEU A 11 -1.03 -6.94 -18.09
C LEU A 11 -0.06 -6.49 -16.99
N LEU A 12 0.10 -5.19 -16.78
CA LEU A 12 0.94 -4.63 -15.74
C LEU A 12 0.54 -5.17 -14.35
N ARG A 13 -0.74 -5.11 -14.00
CA ARG A 13 -1.25 -5.63 -12.72
C ARG A 13 -0.92 -7.12 -12.55
N ASP A 14 -1.17 -7.92 -13.56
CA ASP A 14 -0.99 -9.38 -13.47
C ASP A 14 0.50 -9.75 -13.40
N THR A 15 1.37 -9.04 -14.11
CA THR A 15 2.84 -9.16 -14.01
C THR A 15 3.36 -8.81 -12.61
N VAL A 16 2.91 -7.67 -12.06
CA VAL A 16 3.34 -7.25 -10.71
C VAL A 16 2.80 -8.21 -9.65
N ARG A 17 1.58 -8.73 -9.81
CA ARG A 17 1.01 -9.74 -8.92
C ARG A 17 1.81 -11.04 -8.91
N GLU A 18 2.24 -11.50 -10.08
CA GLU A 18 3.09 -12.68 -10.19
C GLU A 18 4.45 -12.46 -9.53
N PHE A 19 5.12 -11.36 -9.84
CA PHE A 19 6.37 -10.96 -9.20
C PHE A 19 6.24 -10.87 -7.67
N ALA A 20 5.20 -10.19 -7.18
CA ALA A 20 4.95 -10.04 -5.76
C ALA A 20 4.77 -11.39 -5.04
N ARG A 21 4.07 -12.35 -5.66
CA ARG A 21 3.88 -13.70 -5.11
C ARG A 21 5.15 -14.54 -5.19
N ALA A 22 5.89 -14.45 -6.27
CA ALA A 22 7.06 -15.29 -6.53
C ALA A 22 8.29 -14.84 -5.74
N GLU A 23 8.51 -13.53 -5.60
CA GLU A 23 9.75 -13.00 -5.04
C GLU A 23 9.53 -12.24 -3.71
N VAL A 24 8.54 -11.36 -3.60
CA VAL A 24 8.37 -10.52 -2.41
C VAL A 24 7.76 -11.30 -1.24
N ALA A 25 6.73 -12.11 -1.49
CA ALA A 25 6.05 -12.87 -0.43
C ALA A 25 6.98 -13.85 0.29
N LEU A 26 7.97 -14.41 -0.42
CA LEU A 26 8.90 -15.38 0.15
C LEU A 26 9.86 -14.78 1.17
N VAL A 27 10.19 -13.50 1.04
CA VAL A 27 11.19 -12.83 1.88
C VAL A 27 10.59 -11.84 2.89
N ALA A 28 9.31 -11.47 2.72
CA ALA A 28 8.65 -10.41 3.50
C ALA A 28 8.72 -10.65 5.01
N GLU A 29 8.40 -11.86 5.48
CA GLU A 29 8.42 -12.22 6.90
C GLU A 29 9.84 -12.15 7.47
N GLY A 30 10.83 -12.71 6.76
CA GLY A 30 12.24 -12.67 7.17
C GLY A 30 12.79 -11.25 7.22
N LEU A 31 12.41 -10.40 6.28
CA LEU A 31 12.81 -8.99 6.24
C LEU A 31 12.20 -8.19 7.40
N ASP A 32 10.95 -8.42 7.76
CA ASP A 32 10.32 -7.74 8.90
C ASP A 32 10.94 -8.19 10.22
N ALA A 33 11.19 -9.50 10.38
CA ALA A 33 11.83 -10.07 11.57
C ALA A 33 13.26 -9.53 11.77
N THR A 34 14.06 -9.47 10.70
CA THR A 34 15.45 -9.00 10.74
C THR A 34 15.58 -7.49 10.65
N LYS A 35 14.49 -6.76 10.32
CA LYS A 35 14.48 -5.31 10.03
C LYS A 35 15.49 -4.94 8.93
N SER A 36 15.68 -5.84 7.98
CA SER A 36 16.64 -5.69 6.89
C SER A 36 16.00 -5.02 5.69
N PHE A 37 16.78 -4.28 4.93
CA PHE A 37 16.33 -3.65 3.69
C PHE A 37 16.42 -4.64 2.50
N PRO A 38 15.37 -4.78 1.64
CA PRO A 38 15.34 -5.75 0.55
C PRO A 38 16.05 -5.27 -0.71
N TYR A 39 17.36 -5.07 -0.67
CA TYR A 39 18.12 -4.57 -1.82
C TYR A 39 17.89 -5.37 -3.10
N GLU A 40 17.79 -6.69 -2.99
CA GLU A 40 17.55 -7.58 -4.13
C GLU A 40 16.19 -7.34 -4.78
N ILE A 41 15.13 -7.23 -3.97
CA ILE A 41 13.77 -6.92 -4.47
C ILE A 41 13.75 -5.56 -5.15
N VAL A 42 14.42 -4.56 -4.57
CA VAL A 42 14.51 -3.21 -5.16
C VAL A 42 15.25 -3.23 -6.49
N SER A 43 16.35 -3.97 -6.58
CA SER A 43 17.08 -4.15 -7.84
C SER A 43 16.19 -4.78 -8.91
N ARG A 44 15.43 -5.82 -8.55
CA ARG A 44 14.50 -6.50 -9.46
C ARG A 44 13.36 -5.58 -9.91
N LEU A 45 12.82 -4.74 -9.00
CA LEU A 45 11.81 -3.72 -9.37
C LEU A 45 12.37 -2.69 -10.35
N GLY A 46 13.66 -2.33 -10.21
CA GLY A 46 14.38 -1.47 -11.16
C GLY A 46 14.52 -2.13 -12.52
N GLU A 47 14.91 -3.41 -12.57
CA GLU A 47 15.05 -4.18 -13.82
C GLU A 47 13.72 -4.37 -14.57
N LEU A 48 12.59 -4.33 -13.84
CA LEU A 48 11.24 -4.40 -14.38
C LEU A 48 10.63 -3.02 -14.70
N ASP A 49 11.42 -1.94 -14.62
CA ASP A 49 10.98 -0.55 -14.79
C ASP A 49 9.83 -0.11 -13.86
N LEU A 50 9.62 -0.83 -12.76
CA LEU A 50 8.53 -0.57 -11.82
C LEU A 50 8.82 0.59 -10.85
N MET A 51 10.08 1.02 -10.77
CA MET A 51 10.53 2.08 -9.85
C MET A 51 10.18 3.47 -10.35
N GLY A 52 10.15 3.66 -11.64
CA GLY A 52 9.98 4.95 -12.30
C GLY A 52 8.64 5.13 -13.01
N ILE A 53 7.59 4.36 -12.71
CA ILE A 53 6.34 4.33 -13.46
C ILE A 53 5.76 5.71 -13.78
N PRO A 54 5.57 6.65 -12.83
CA PRO A 54 4.92 7.93 -13.13
C PRO A 54 5.87 8.97 -13.74
N PHE A 55 7.15 8.62 -13.96
CA PHE A 55 8.12 9.56 -14.53
C PHE A 55 8.25 9.37 -16.04
N PRO A 56 8.37 10.47 -16.81
CA PRO A 56 8.59 10.38 -18.25
C PRO A 56 9.88 9.63 -18.61
N GLU A 57 9.85 8.89 -19.71
CA GLU A 57 10.99 8.10 -20.23
C GLU A 57 12.27 8.94 -20.39
N ARG A 58 12.16 10.22 -20.80
CA ARG A 58 13.32 11.13 -20.92
C ARG A 58 14.09 11.36 -19.63
N TYR A 59 13.53 10.99 -18.49
CA TYR A 59 14.17 11.05 -17.17
C TYR A 59 14.47 9.65 -16.60
N GLY A 60 14.37 8.60 -17.44
CA GLY A 60 14.60 7.22 -17.03
C GLY A 60 13.41 6.57 -16.34
N GLY A 61 12.21 7.15 -16.46
CA GLY A 61 10.98 6.54 -15.97
C GLY A 61 10.29 5.68 -17.02
N ALA A 62 9.24 4.95 -16.63
CA ALA A 62 8.47 4.08 -17.51
C ALA A 62 7.33 4.80 -18.25
N GLY A 63 7.12 6.09 -18.03
CA GLY A 63 6.09 6.89 -18.72
C GLY A 63 4.65 6.49 -18.44
N GLY A 64 4.41 5.66 -17.42
CA GLY A 64 3.09 5.19 -17.03
C GLY A 64 2.23 6.26 -16.35
N ASP A 65 0.93 6.04 -16.36
CA ASP A 65 -0.04 6.94 -15.75
C ASP A 65 -0.22 6.72 -14.22
N ALA A 66 -1.04 7.55 -13.60
CA ALA A 66 -1.31 7.45 -12.17
C ALA A 66 -2.09 6.17 -11.78
N LEU A 67 -2.85 5.60 -12.72
CA LEU A 67 -3.56 4.35 -12.50
C LEU A 67 -2.58 3.16 -12.51
N ALA A 68 -1.63 3.13 -13.46
CA ALA A 68 -0.54 2.15 -13.50
C ALA A 68 0.26 2.16 -12.19
N TYR A 69 0.64 3.34 -11.70
CA TYR A 69 1.30 3.49 -10.40
C TYR A 69 0.47 2.94 -9.23
N ALA A 70 -0.83 3.26 -9.19
CA ALA A 70 -1.72 2.77 -8.13
C ALA A 70 -1.86 1.24 -8.14
N LEU A 71 -1.97 0.62 -9.31
CA LEU A 71 -2.05 -0.83 -9.46
C LEU A 71 -0.78 -1.54 -8.97
N VAL A 72 0.40 -1.00 -9.31
CA VAL A 72 1.69 -1.56 -8.84
C VAL A 72 1.81 -1.49 -7.32
N VAL A 73 1.50 -0.33 -6.72
CA VAL A 73 1.54 -0.18 -5.26
C VAL A 73 0.54 -1.12 -4.57
N GLU A 74 -0.67 -1.29 -5.11
CA GLU A 74 -1.68 -2.22 -4.57
C GLU A 74 -1.15 -3.66 -4.57
N GLU A 75 -0.64 -4.16 -5.69
CA GLU A 75 -0.18 -5.55 -5.80
C GLU A 75 1.07 -5.84 -4.94
N LEU A 76 2.02 -4.90 -4.85
CA LEU A 76 3.18 -5.03 -3.97
C LEU A 76 2.76 -5.02 -2.49
N ALA A 77 1.82 -4.16 -2.10
CA ALA A 77 1.33 -4.07 -0.73
C ALA A 77 0.54 -5.31 -0.27
N ARG A 78 0.07 -6.15 -1.18
CA ARG A 78 -0.58 -7.45 -0.85
C ARG A 78 0.37 -8.45 -0.20
N VAL A 79 1.66 -8.34 -0.44
CA VAL A 79 2.66 -9.34 -0.02
C VAL A 79 3.80 -8.78 0.84
N GLY A 80 3.89 -7.46 1.03
CA GLY A 80 4.92 -6.77 1.84
C GLY A 80 5.79 -5.79 1.03
N GLU A 81 6.54 -4.92 1.67
CA GLU A 81 7.08 -3.67 1.13
C GLU A 81 8.56 -3.36 1.30
N ARG A 82 9.15 -2.43 0.49
CA ARG A 82 10.22 -1.45 0.85
C ARG A 82 10.75 -0.51 -0.22
N HIS A 83 11.37 0.63 0.24
CA HIS A 83 12.33 1.46 -0.54
C HIS A 83 13.36 2.21 0.32
N PRO A 84 14.61 2.44 -0.18
CA PRO A 84 15.69 3.10 0.54
C PRO A 84 16.06 4.51 0.07
N GLY A 85 16.82 5.15 0.92
CA GLY A 85 17.95 6.00 0.60
C GLY A 85 17.93 7.39 1.21
N TYR A 86 18.40 7.57 2.51
CA TYR A 86 19.04 8.77 3.02
C TYR A 86 19.76 8.40 4.33
N GLU A 87 21.02 8.88 4.52
CA GLU A 87 21.67 8.81 5.83
C GLU A 87 21.08 9.87 6.74
N ALA A 88 20.48 9.42 7.81
CA ALA A 88 19.84 10.26 8.78
C ALA A 88 19.88 9.54 10.14
N GLY A 89 19.82 10.18 11.26
CA GLY A 89 19.95 9.62 12.61
C GLY A 89 19.52 8.17 12.83
N THR A 90 19.52 7.71 14.05
CA THR A 90 19.16 6.32 14.38
C THR A 90 17.73 5.99 13.96
N PRO A 91 17.46 4.84 13.33
CA PRO A 91 16.12 4.43 12.95
C PRO A 91 15.18 4.39 14.15
N TYR A 92 13.94 4.86 13.96
CA TYR A 92 12.93 4.75 15.02
C TYR A 92 12.49 3.31 15.23
N ARG A 93 12.31 2.92 16.48
CA ARG A 93 11.58 1.69 16.83
C ARG A 93 10.09 1.95 16.63
N LYS A 94 9.46 1.19 15.74
CA LYS A 94 8.06 1.41 15.34
C LYS A 94 7.17 0.26 15.80
N MET A 95 5.87 0.51 15.88
CA MET A 95 4.87 -0.52 16.18
C MET A 95 4.67 -1.50 15.02
N GLY A 96 5.10 -1.13 13.81
CA GLY A 96 5.03 -1.94 12.61
C GLY A 96 5.66 -1.20 11.43
N TRP A 97 5.58 -1.79 10.24
CA TRP A 97 6.37 -1.32 9.10
C TRP A 97 7.85 -1.22 9.48
N ASN A 98 8.32 -2.19 10.27
CA ASN A 98 9.69 -2.20 10.76
C ASN A 98 10.67 -2.22 9.63
N ALA A 99 10.25 -2.82 8.55
CA ALA A 99 10.99 -2.89 7.31
C ALA A 99 11.14 -1.55 6.58
N SER A 100 10.29 -0.55 6.80
CA SER A 100 10.46 0.81 6.28
C SER A 100 11.45 1.59 7.12
N ASP A 101 12.50 2.13 6.52
CA ASP A 101 13.47 2.97 7.23
C ASP A 101 12.85 4.35 7.53
N THR A 102 12.70 4.67 8.80
CA THR A 102 12.15 5.93 9.28
C THR A 102 13.11 6.54 10.26
N ARG A 103 13.70 7.69 9.91
CA ARG A 103 14.74 8.36 10.68
C ARG A 103 14.48 9.86 10.80
N PRO A 104 14.97 10.54 11.84
CA PRO A 104 15.00 11.98 11.85
C PRO A 104 16.06 12.49 10.88
N LEU A 105 15.74 13.59 10.21
CA LEU A 105 16.68 14.31 9.37
C LEU A 105 17.13 15.56 10.11
N SER A 106 18.45 15.78 10.19
CA SER A 106 19.02 17.00 10.72
C SER A 106 19.87 17.67 9.64
N PHE A 107 19.68 18.98 9.48
CA PHE A 107 20.47 19.81 8.58
C PHE A 107 21.17 20.86 9.43
N GLN A 108 22.50 20.82 9.51
CA GLN A 108 23.32 21.81 10.21
C GLN A 108 24.39 22.32 9.24
N ASP A 109 24.42 23.63 9.03
CA ASP A 109 25.37 24.32 8.11
C ASP A 109 25.40 23.69 6.69
N CYS A 110 24.24 23.25 6.22
CA CYS A 110 24.10 22.58 4.94
C CYS A 110 24.03 23.63 3.82
N HIS A 111 25.11 23.76 3.08
CA HIS A 111 25.18 24.63 1.91
C HIS A 111 24.72 23.88 0.67
N VAL A 112 23.60 24.33 0.07
CA VAL A 112 23.08 23.79 -1.17
C VAL A 112 23.27 24.81 -2.28
N PRO A 113 23.89 24.45 -3.43
CA PRO A 113 24.02 25.34 -4.58
C PRO A 113 22.67 25.90 -5.03
N ALA A 114 22.61 27.14 -5.47
CA ALA A 114 21.37 27.83 -5.83
C ALA A 114 20.65 27.14 -7.01
N GLU A 115 21.40 26.53 -7.91
CA GLU A 115 20.91 25.75 -9.05
C GLU A 115 20.15 24.46 -8.66
N ASN A 116 20.37 23.99 -7.43
CA ASN A 116 19.65 22.82 -6.89
C ASN A 116 18.29 23.21 -6.28
N LEU A 117 17.89 24.47 -6.37
CA LEU A 117 16.56 24.91 -5.92
C LEU A 117 15.47 24.29 -6.80
N VAL A 118 14.60 23.48 -6.21
CA VAL A 118 13.47 22.87 -6.89
C VAL A 118 12.30 23.85 -6.93
N GLY A 119 12.01 24.40 -8.12
CA GLY A 119 10.91 25.33 -8.34
C GLY A 119 11.15 26.76 -7.81
N PRO A 120 10.12 27.62 -7.75
CA PRO A 120 10.27 29.02 -7.34
C PRO A 120 10.63 29.18 -5.86
N ARG A 121 11.45 30.17 -5.56
CA ARG A 121 11.82 30.51 -4.18
C ARG A 121 10.57 30.92 -3.37
N GLY A 122 10.43 30.35 -2.18
CA GLY A 122 9.29 30.61 -1.28
C GLY A 122 8.11 29.66 -1.49
N GLU A 123 8.10 28.82 -2.54
CA GLU A 123 7.01 27.88 -2.86
C GLU A 123 7.20 26.46 -2.28
N GLY A 124 8.27 26.22 -1.53
CA GLY A 124 8.65 24.87 -1.06
C GLY A 124 7.53 24.15 -0.28
N LEU A 125 6.86 24.85 0.65
CA LEU A 125 5.75 24.26 1.40
C LEU A 125 4.59 23.85 0.47
N ARG A 126 4.26 24.69 -0.51
CA ARG A 126 3.18 24.42 -1.47
C ARG A 126 3.51 23.21 -2.36
N GLN A 127 4.77 23.12 -2.81
CA GLN A 127 5.25 21.98 -3.58
C GLN A 127 5.17 20.68 -2.74
N PHE A 128 5.63 20.75 -1.49
CA PHE A 128 5.57 19.61 -0.58
C PHE A 128 4.13 19.12 -0.35
N LEU A 129 3.17 20.01 -0.16
CA LEU A 129 1.76 19.67 -0.02
C LEU A 129 1.19 19.00 -1.28
N ARG A 130 1.61 19.46 -2.49
CA ARG A 130 1.21 18.80 -3.75
C ARG A 130 1.75 17.38 -3.87
N VAL A 131 3.00 17.14 -3.45
CA VAL A 131 3.58 15.79 -3.41
C VAL A 131 2.78 14.89 -2.46
N LEU A 132 2.37 15.42 -1.31
CA LEU A 132 1.53 14.65 -0.36
C LEU A 132 0.15 14.32 -0.95
N ASP A 133 -0.43 15.18 -1.77
CA ASP A 133 -1.73 14.89 -2.41
C ASP A 133 -1.61 13.72 -3.39
N ILE A 134 -0.53 13.67 -4.17
CA ILE A 134 -0.23 12.54 -5.06
C ILE A 134 0.07 11.28 -4.23
N GLY A 135 0.88 11.40 -3.20
CA GLY A 135 1.23 10.30 -2.30
C GLY A 135 0.02 9.65 -1.62
N ARG A 136 -1.07 10.40 -1.39
CA ARG A 136 -2.33 9.86 -0.86
C ARG A 136 -2.95 8.78 -1.75
N ILE A 137 -2.80 8.88 -3.08
CA ILE A 137 -3.29 7.87 -4.03
C ILE A 137 -2.53 6.56 -3.82
N GLY A 138 -1.19 6.61 -3.80
CA GLY A 138 -0.35 5.44 -3.56
C GLY A 138 -0.60 4.77 -2.19
N VAL A 139 -0.67 5.58 -1.12
CA VAL A 139 -1.00 5.07 0.23
C VAL A 139 -2.40 4.46 0.29
N ALA A 140 -3.37 5.02 -0.45
CA ALA A 140 -4.71 4.46 -0.54
C ALA A 140 -4.72 3.11 -1.29
N ALA A 141 -3.99 3.00 -2.39
CA ALA A 141 -3.82 1.75 -3.13
C ALA A 141 -3.20 0.65 -2.25
N MET A 142 -2.16 0.98 -1.49
CA MET A 142 -1.54 0.07 -0.53
C MET A 142 -2.54 -0.42 0.54
N GLY A 143 -3.38 0.46 1.08
CA GLY A 143 -4.43 0.05 2.04
C GLY A 143 -5.47 -0.90 1.43
N VAL A 144 -5.82 -0.73 0.14
CA VAL A 144 -6.67 -1.67 -0.60
C VAL A 144 -5.96 -3.02 -0.78
N GLY A 145 -4.68 -3.02 -1.15
CA GLY A 145 -3.88 -4.24 -1.31
C GLY A 145 -3.78 -5.05 -0.01
N LEU A 146 -3.53 -4.38 1.12
CA LEU A 146 -3.51 -5.03 2.45
C LEU A 146 -4.87 -5.67 2.80
N ALA A 147 -5.97 -4.95 2.55
CA ALA A 147 -7.31 -5.47 2.80
C ALA A 147 -7.63 -6.67 1.90
N GLN A 148 -7.23 -6.62 0.63
CA GLN A 148 -7.40 -7.73 -0.32
C GLN A 148 -6.59 -8.95 0.11
N GLY A 149 -5.33 -8.76 0.52
CA GLY A 149 -4.50 -9.85 1.05
C GLY A 149 -5.13 -10.54 2.26
N ALA A 150 -5.73 -9.75 3.18
CA ALA A 150 -6.45 -10.29 4.33
C ALA A 150 -7.69 -11.09 3.92
N LEU A 151 -8.45 -10.62 2.94
CA LEU A 151 -9.61 -11.34 2.38
C LEU A 151 -9.19 -12.64 1.70
N ASP A 152 -8.14 -12.61 0.87
CA ASP A 152 -7.65 -13.79 0.14
C ASP A 152 -7.26 -14.91 1.12
N GLN A 153 -6.54 -14.57 2.19
CA GLN A 153 -6.15 -15.53 3.25
C GLN A 153 -7.36 -16.05 4.03
N ALA A 154 -8.31 -15.19 4.36
CA ALA A 154 -9.52 -15.60 5.06
C ALA A 154 -10.40 -16.54 4.21
N LEU A 155 -10.48 -16.29 2.90
CA LEU A 155 -11.18 -17.18 1.94
C LEU A 155 -10.51 -18.54 1.83
N GLU A 156 -9.19 -18.57 1.70
CA GLU A 156 -8.42 -19.80 1.65
C GLU A 156 -8.64 -20.63 2.92
N TYR A 157 -8.42 -20.04 4.09
CA TYR A 157 -8.60 -20.70 5.36
C TYR A 157 -10.03 -21.21 5.56
N ALA A 158 -11.05 -20.37 5.32
CA ALA A 158 -12.45 -20.74 5.50
C ALA A 158 -12.88 -21.88 4.56
N SER A 159 -12.25 -22.03 3.40
CA SER A 159 -12.52 -23.13 2.47
C SER A 159 -11.95 -24.47 2.94
N GLN A 160 -10.82 -24.46 3.62
CA GLN A 160 -10.09 -25.65 4.08
C GLN A 160 -10.49 -26.07 5.50
N ARG A 161 -10.66 -25.12 6.42
CA ARG A 161 -11.01 -25.38 7.82
C ARG A 161 -12.38 -26.02 7.93
N ARG A 162 -12.46 -27.14 8.61
CA ARG A 162 -13.73 -27.84 8.90
C ARG A 162 -14.11 -27.70 10.37
N ALA A 163 -15.37 -27.36 10.61
CA ALA A 163 -15.98 -27.33 11.93
C ALA A 163 -17.41 -27.88 11.84
N PHE A 164 -17.86 -28.61 12.82
CA PHE A 164 -19.20 -29.23 12.86
C PHE A 164 -19.56 -29.99 11.57
N GLY A 165 -18.60 -30.75 11.03
CA GLY A 165 -18.77 -31.62 9.86
C GLY A 165 -18.74 -30.92 8.48
N ARG A 166 -18.59 -29.60 8.39
CA ARG A 166 -18.57 -28.84 7.12
C ARG A 166 -17.48 -27.77 7.07
N PRO A 167 -17.09 -27.27 5.89
CA PRO A 167 -16.14 -26.16 5.78
C PRO A 167 -16.64 -24.89 6.48
N ALA A 168 -15.74 -24.11 7.06
CA ALA A 168 -16.08 -22.84 7.73
C ALA A 168 -16.78 -21.86 6.80
N SER A 169 -16.45 -21.85 5.51
CA SER A 169 -17.09 -21.08 4.46
C SER A 169 -18.60 -21.36 4.25
N ARG A 170 -19.14 -22.42 4.85
CA ARG A 170 -20.58 -22.77 4.80
C ARG A 170 -21.40 -22.18 5.95
N PHE A 171 -20.77 -21.46 6.88
CA PHE A 171 -21.50 -20.77 7.94
C PHE A 171 -21.86 -19.35 7.50
N GLN A 172 -23.14 -18.97 7.65
CA GLN A 172 -23.64 -17.65 7.21
C GLN A 172 -22.88 -16.47 7.84
N THR A 173 -22.45 -16.59 9.09
CA THR A 173 -21.66 -15.56 9.77
C THR A 173 -20.31 -15.33 9.10
N ILE A 174 -19.66 -16.38 8.62
CA ILE A 174 -18.41 -16.29 7.86
C ILE A 174 -18.68 -15.72 6.46
N GLN A 175 -19.74 -16.21 5.80
CA GLN A 175 -20.14 -15.68 4.48
C GLN A 175 -20.44 -14.18 4.52
N ALA A 176 -21.15 -13.70 5.54
CA ALA A 176 -21.44 -12.28 5.70
C ALA A 176 -20.16 -11.46 5.86
N LYS A 177 -19.21 -11.90 6.71
CA LYS A 177 -17.92 -11.24 6.89
C LYS A 177 -17.14 -11.14 5.58
N LEU A 178 -17.02 -12.24 4.84
CA LEU A 178 -16.31 -12.28 3.55
C LEU A 178 -16.98 -11.40 2.49
N ALA A 179 -18.32 -11.39 2.45
CA ALA A 179 -19.08 -10.54 1.53
C ALA A 179 -18.91 -9.05 1.84
N ASP A 180 -18.99 -8.66 3.13
CA ASP A 180 -18.74 -7.28 3.56
C ASP A 180 -17.32 -6.82 3.24
N MET A 181 -16.31 -7.66 3.52
CA MET A 181 -14.93 -7.35 3.16
C MET A 181 -14.77 -7.12 1.66
N SER A 182 -15.32 -8.02 0.84
CA SER A 182 -15.24 -7.95 -0.62
C SER A 182 -15.89 -6.66 -1.16
N ALA A 183 -17.10 -6.35 -0.71
CA ALA A 183 -17.84 -5.16 -1.14
C ALA A 183 -17.13 -3.85 -0.76
N GLU A 184 -16.61 -3.77 0.47
CA GLU A 184 -15.88 -2.59 0.95
C GLU A 184 -14.53 -2.40 0.23
N ILE A 185 -13.84 -3.49 -0.09
CA ILE A 185 -12.60 -3.46 -0.87
C ILE A 185 -12.88 -2.90 -2.26
N GLU A 186 -13.88 -3.42 -2.95
CA GLU A 186 -14.24 -2.98 -4.30
C GLU A 186 -14.65 -1.49 -4.31
N ALA A 187 -15.52 -1.08 -3.39
CA ALA A 187 -15.94 0.32 -3.27
C ALA A 187 -14.73 1.25 -3.03
N THR A 188 -13.77 0.82 -2.19
CA THR A 188 -12.59 1.62 -1.88
C THR A 188 -11.61 1.66 -3.07
N ARG A 189 -11.44 0.55 -3.77
CA ARG A 189 -10.65 0.45 -5.02
C ARG A 189 -11.15 1.43 -6.05
N LEU A 190 -12.46 1.50 -6.29
CA LEU A 190 -13.05 2.46 -7.22
C LEU A 190 -12.79 3.92 -6.82
N MET A 191 -12.73 4.23 -5.52
CA MET A 191 -12.33 5.57 -5.06
C MET A 191 -10.87 5.89 -5.38
N VAL A 192 -9.96 4.93 -5.24
CA VAL A 192 -8.55 5.08 -5.60
C VAL A 192 -8.42 5.30 -7.10
N HIS A 193 -9.05 4.47 -7.91
CA HIS A 193 -9.03 4.60 -9.38
C HIS A 193 -9.61 5.95 -9.83
N LYS A 194 -10.71 6.41 -9.19
CA LYS A 194 -11.26 7.73 -9.46
C LYS A 194 -10.26 8.85 -9.15
N ALA A 195 -9.56 8.78 -8.02
CA ALA A 195 -8.56 9.78 -7.66
C ALA A 195 -7.41 9.82 -8.67
N ALA A 196 -6.92 8.66 -9.09
CA ALA A 196 -5.89 8.52 -10.11
C ALA A 196 -6.35 9.10 -11.46
N TRP A 197 -7.56 8.76 -11.90
CA TRP A 197 -8.15 9.27 -13.14
C TRP A 197 -8.32 10.80 -13.12
N LEU A 198 -8.82 11.38 -12.02
CA LEU A 198 -8.94 12.84 -11.87
C LEU A 198 -7.59 13.52 -12.00
N LYS A 199 -6.54 12.97 -11.36
CA LYS A 199 -5.17 13.47 -11.48
C LYS A 199 -4.69 13.46 -12.93
N GLU A 200 -4.89 12.35 -13.63
CA GLU A 200 -4.42 12.14 -15.00
C GLU A 200 -5.11 13.09 -15.99
N THR A 201 -6.40 13.35 -15.78
CA THR A 201 -7.17 14.28 -16.60
C THR A 201 -6.96 15.75 -16.26
N GLY A 202 -6.07 16.06 -15.31
CA GLY A 202 -5.80 17.45 -14.86
C GLY A 202 -6.92 18.06 -14.02
N ALA A 203 -7.90 17.26 -13.57
CA ALA A 203 -8.97 17.73 -12.69
C ALA A 203 -8.52 17.76 -11.22
N ASP A 204 -9.23 18.51 -10.37
CA ASP A 204 -8.95 18.52 -8.93
C ASP A 204 -9.26 17.15 -8.32
N PHE A 205 -8.23 16.51 -7.79
CA PHE A 205 -8.29 15.20 -7.16
C PHE A 205 -8.05 15.23 -5.65
N THR A 206 -7.69 16.38 -5.09
CA THR A 206 -7.25 16.53 -3.68
C THR A 206 -8.26 15.94 -2.70
N LEU A 207 -9.53 16.30 -2.82
CA LEU A 207 -10.59 15.78 -1.95
C LEU A 207 -10.78 14.26 -2.13
N THR A 208 -10.82 13.78 -3.39
CA THR A 208 -11.03 12.36 -3.67
C THR A 208 -9.86 11.51 -3.17
N ALA A 209 -8.62 11.97 -3.34
CA ALA A 209 -7.43 11.29 -2.83
C ALA A 209 -7.43 11.24 -1.29
N ALA A 210 -7.81 12.32 -0.61
CA ALA A 210 -7.93 12.35 0.84
C ALA A 210 -9.01 11.39 1.36
N GLN A 211 -10.17 11.31 0.70
CA GLN A 211 -11.24 10.38 1.02
C GLN A 211 -10.83 8.93 0.79
N ALA A 212 -10.20 8.63 -0.35
CA ALA A 212 -9.68 7.30 -0.66
C ALA A 212 -8.67 6.84 0.38
N LYS A 213 -7.69 7.68 0.75
CA LYS A 213 -6.69 7.38 1.77
C LYS A 213 -7.31 7.14 3.15
N LEU A 214 -8.28 7.95 3.55
CA LEU A 214 -8.98 7.78 4.83
C LEU A 214 -9.74 6.45 4.87
N LYS A 215 -10.50 6.14 3.80
CA LYS A 215 -11.31 4.93 3.71
C LYS A 215 -10.43 3.69 3.66
N SER A 216 -9.39 3.68 2.83
CA SER A 216 -8.47 2.54 2.67
C SER A 216 -7.73 2.17 3.96
N GLY A 217 -7.27 3.18 4.73
CA GLY A 217 -6.60 2.92 6.00
C GLY A 217 -7.53 2.30 7.07
N ARG A 218 -8.80 2.71 7.10
CA ARG A 218 -9.81 2.10 7.98
C ARG A 218 -10.17 0.70 7.53
N LEU A 219 -10.30 0.52 6.21
CA LEU A 219 -10.60 -0.76 5.61
C LEU A 219 -9.50 -1.80 5.88
N ALA A 220 -8.23 -1.43 5.71
CA ALA A 220 -7.11 -2.32 5.95
C ALA A 220 -7.10 -2.87 7.39
N VAL A 221 -7.34 -1.99 8.39
CA VAL A 221 -7.43 -2.41 9.79
C VAL A 221 -8.62 -3.35 10.01
N ARG A 222 -9.81 -2.98 9.49
CA ARG A 222 -11.02 -3.80 9.65
C ARG A 222 -10.87 -5.15 8.97
N ALA A 223 -10.37 -5.19 7.75
CA ALA A 223 -10.17 -6.44 7.01
C ALA A 223 -9.19 -7.37 7.72
N ALA A 224 -8.12 -6.83 8.29
CA ALA A 224 -7.18 -7.60 9.08
C ALA A 224 -7.81 -8.16 10.37
N ASP A 225 -8.61 -7.36 11.07
CA ASP A 225 -9.33 -7.81 12.27
C ASP A 225 -10.35 -8.91 11.94
N GLU A 226 -11.11 -8.77 10.84
CA GLU A 226 -12.04 -9.79 10.39
C GLU A 226 -11.33 -11.08 9.94
N ALA A 227 -10.20 -10.96 9.26
CA ALA A 227 -9.40 -12.13 8.89
C ALA A 227 -8.94 -12.91 10.12
N VAL A 228 -8.46 -12.26 11.19
CA VAL A 228 -8.12 -12.93 12.46
C VAL A 228 -9.33 -13.63 13.05
N GLN A 229 -10.50 -12.99 13.05
CA GLN A 229 -11.72 -13.61 13.57
C GLN A 229 -12.15 -14.85 12.76
N ILE A 230 -11.94 -14.84 11.43
CA ILE A 230 -12.25 -15.99 10.58
C ILE A 230 -11.27 -17.14 10.84
N HIS A 231 -10.01 -16.84 11.18
CA HIS A 231 -9.00 -17.85 11.56
C HIS A 231 -9.18 -18.39 12.99
N ASP A 232 -10.07 -17.76 13.79
CA ASP A 232 -10.34 -18.18 15.18
C ASP A 232 -9.04 -18.30 16.01
N GLY A 233 -8.83 -19.38 16.72
CA GLY A 233 -7.63 -19.64 17.53
C GLY A 233 -6.33 -19.58 16.72
N ASP A 234 -6.35 -20.04 15.48
CA ASP A 234 -5.19 -20.01 14.58
C ASP A 234 -4.79 -18.57 14.21
N GLY A 235 -5.74 -17.62 14.19
CA GLY A 235 -5.47 -16.20 13.90
C GLY A 235 -4.71 -15.46 15.00
N TYR A 236 -4.62 -16.05 16.21
CA TYR A 236 -3.90 -15.48 17.35
C TYR A 236 -2.44 -15.97 17.46
N ILE A 237 -2.08 -17.02 16.74
CA ILE A 237 -0.76 -17.66 16.83
C ILE A 237 0.21 -16.99 15.86
N GLU A 238 1.40 -16.59 16.35
CA GLU A 238 2.48 -16.07 15.50
C GLU A 238 2.94 -17.13 14.48
N GLY A 239 3.29 -16.66 13.26
CA GLY A 239 3.70 -17.53 12.15
C GLY A 239 2.55 -17.97 11.25
N ILE A 240 1.31 -17.67 11.60
CA ILE A 240 0.16 -17.82 10.69
C ILE A 240 -0.01 -16.49 9.91
N ARG A 241 -0.15 -16.56 8.59
CA ARG A 241 -0.18 -15.37 7.70
C ARG A 241 -1.20 -14.30 8.10
N SER A 242 -2.32 -14.68 8.71
CA SER A 242 -3.34 -13.72 9.19
C SER A 242 -2.83 -12.81 10.31
N ALA A 243 -1.97 -13.30 11.19
CA ALA A 243 -1.38 -12.49 12.27
C ALA A 243 -0.38 -11.47 11.71
N ALA A 244 0.44 -11.84 10.72
CA ALA A 244 1.34 -10.94 10.03
C ALA A 244 0.58 -9.81 9.30
N SER A 245 -0.55 -10.13 8.66
CA SER A 245 -1.42 -9.15 7.99
C SER A 245 -2.05 -8.17 8.97
N THR A 246 -2.36 -8.59 10.22
CA THR A 246 -2.92 -7.69 11.24
C THR A 246 -1.89 -6.74 11.83
N ALA A 247 -0.65 -7.17 11.99
CA ALA A 247 0.41 -6.33 12.54
C ALA A 247 0.69 -5.13 11.63
N THR A 248 0.74 -5.34 10.32
CA THR A 248 1.04 -4.31 9.32
C THR A 248 0.01 -3.18 9.26
N PRO A 249 -1.31 -3.41 9.13
CA PRO A 249 -2.29 -2.33 9.08
C PRO A 249 -2.43 -1.53 10.38
N ARG A 250 -2.37 -2.19 11.54
CA ARG A 250 -2.50 -1.50 12.83
C ARG A 250 -1.35 -0.56 13.12
N SER A 251 -0.19 -0.86 12.58
CA SER A 251 1.04 -0.13 12.77
C SER A 251 1.34 0.87 11.66
N SER A 252 0.58 0.85 10.57
CA SER A 252 0.76 1.81 9.48
C SER A 252 0.53 3.24 9.97
N PRO A 253 1.54 4.11 9.96
CA PRO A 253 1.40 5.51 10.36
C PRO A 253 0.34 6.24 9.53
N SER A 254 0.13 5.78 8.29
CA SER A 254 -0.85 6.33 7.37
C SER A 254 -2.29 6.05 7.79
N ALA A 255 -2.56 4.94 8.47
CA ALA A 255 -3.88 4.64 9.01
C ALA A 255 -4.22 5.51 10.23
N ARG A 256 -3.19 5.95 10.98
CA ARG A 256 -3.32 6.74 12.20
C ARG A 256 -2.88 8.19 12.05
N ALA A 257 -2.48 8.66 10.86
CA ALA A 257 -2.16 10.07 10.68
C ALA A 257 -3.38 10.91 11.14
N PRO A 258 -3.23 11.76 12.15
CA PRO A 258 -4.38 12.41 12.76
C PRO A 258 -5.09 13.27 11.75
N MET A 259 -6.42 13.19 11.74
CA MET A 259 -7.31 14.08 10.98
C MET A 259 -7.21 15.56 11.43
N ARG A 260 -6.12 15.95 12.13
CA ARG A 260 -5.99 17.27 12.71
C ARG A 260 -5.47 18.35 11.75
N SER A 261 -5.15 18.03 10.50
CA SER A 261 -4.67 19.02 9.52
C SER A 261 -5.63 19.32 8.37
N SER A 262 -6.88 18.90 8.42
CA SER A 262 -7.87 19.21 7.40
C SER A 262 -8.97 20.17 7.88
N ARG A 263 -8.64 21.10 8.77
CA ARG A 263 -9.41 22.34 8.94
C ARG A 263 -8.65 23.44 8.24
N TRP A 264 -8.86 23.54 6.94
CA TRP A 264 -8.82 24.77 6.11
C TRP A 264 -9.62 24.52 4.86
#